data_72df05ded944db9af25db238bf43a447
#
_entry.id   72df05ded944db9af25db238bf43a447
#
_cell.length_a   1.000
_cell.length_b   1.000
_cell.length_c   1.000
_cell.angle_alpha   90.00
_cell.angle_beta   90.00
_cell.angle_gamma   90.00
#
_symmetry.space_group_name_H-M   'P 1'
#
loop_
_entity.id
_entity.type
_entity.pdbx_description
1 polymer ?
#
loop_
_entity_poly.entity_id
_entity_poly.type
_entity_poly.pdbx_seq_one_letter_code
_entity_poly.pdbx_strand_id
1 'polypeptide(L)'
;MSERLRPAVEIDFDGQEGNIFFVIAKVTQVLDYMRDRDDSKQMVEEIKQAGSYDSALEIVSKYARLIPTSGDAQLRALLRKFEEQYK
;
A
#
# COMPACT_ATOMS: atom_id res chain seq x y z
N MET A 1 -24.27 -3.80 1.94
CA MET A 1 -22.88 -4.23 1.92
C MET A 1 -21.97 -3.08 2.32
N SER A 2 -21.08 -3.33 3.22
CA SER A 2 -20.18 -2.29 3.68
C SER A 2 -18.99 -2.15 2.74
N GLU A 3 -18.59 -0.92 2.50
CA GLU A 3 -17.39 -0.66 1.75
C GLU A 3 -16.19 -0.86 2.67
N ARG A 4 -15.12 -1.39 2.09
CA ARG A 4 -13.87 -1.51 2.83
C ARG A 4 -13.27 -0.13 3.00
N LEU A 5 -13.03 0.24 4.23
CA LEU A 5 -12.33 1.48 4.52
C LEU A 5 -10.83 1.22 4.45
N ARG A 6 -10.15 1.92 3.55
CA ARG A 6 -8.71 1.79 3.43
C ARG A 6 -8.05 2.77 4.40
N PRO A 7 -7.22 2.27 5.33
CA PRO A 7 -6.52 3.18 6.24
C PRO A 7 -5.49 4.01 5.47
N ALA A 8 -5.28 5.24 5.92
CA ALA A 8 -4.25 6.11 5.36
C ALA A 8 -2.92 5.77 6.03
N VAL A 9 -1.90 5.52 5.24
CA VAL A 9 -0.58 5.17 5.74
C VAL A 9 0.44 6.07 5.07
N GLU A 10 1.17 6.85 5.88
CA GLU A 10 2.20 7.74 5.36
C GLU A 10 3.50 7.00 5.15
N ILE A 11 4.12 7.20 4.01
CA ILE A 11 5.36 6.52 3.63
C ILE A 11 6.39 7.54 3.16
N ASP A 12 7.59 7.44 3.70
CA ASP A 12 8.73 8.23 3.24
C ASP A 12 9.46 7.42 2.17
N PHE A 13 9.13 7.68 0.91
CA PHE A 13 9.66 6.90 -0.20
C PHE A 13 11.12 7.21 -0.52
N ASP A 14 11.66 8.31 -0.02
CA ASP A 14 13.07 8.63 -0.22
C ASP A 14 13.97 8.01 0.83
N GLY A 15 13.38 7.50 1.92
CA GLY A 15 14.12 6.83 2.99
C GLY A 15 13.98 5.31 2.88
N GLN A 16 14.28 4.64 3.99
CA GLN A 16 14.19 3.18 4.06
C GLN A 16 12.76 2.68 3.83
N GLU A 17 11.76 3.50 4.17
CA GLU A 17 10.36 3.14 4.01
C GLU A 17 9.96 2.99 2.54
N GLY A 18 10.76 3.54 1.62
CA GLY A 18 10.53 3.35 0.19
C GLY A 18 10.77 1.94 -0.30
N ASN A 19 11.48 1.13 0.48
CA ASN A 19 11.67 -0.28 0.16
C ASN A 19 10.32 -1.00 0.28
N ILE A 20 10.02 -1.85 -0.71
CA ILE A 20 8.71 -2.51 -0.72
C ILE A 20 8.45 -3.34 0.53
N PHE A 21 9.49 -3.93 1.11
CA PHE A 21 9.32 -4.72 2.34
C PHE A 21 8.91 -3.84 3.52
N PHE A 22 9.41 -2.62 3.59
CA PHE A 22 8.99 -1.68 4.63
C PHE A 22 7.56 -1.22 4.40
N VAL A 23 7.18 -0.97 3.14
CA VAL A 23 5.80 -0.59 2.83
C VAL A 23 4.85 -1.70 3.27
N ILE A 24 5.16 -2.94 2.90
CA ILE A 24 4.35 -4.09 3.26
C ILE A 24 4.24 -4.22 4.78
N ALA A 25 5.37 -4.13 5.47
CA ALA A 25 5.38 -4.28 6.93
C ALA A 25 4.54 -3.21 7.61
N LYS A 26 4.66 -1.97 7.14
CA LYS A 26 3.93 -0.87 7.74
C LYS A 26 2.43 -1.01 7.53
N VAL A 27 2.02 -1.39 6.32
CA VAL A 27 0.61 -1.57 6.01
C VAL A 27 0.03 -2.77 6.76
N THR A 28 0.76 -3.90 6.80
CA THR A 28 0.27 -5.06 7.56
C THR A 28 0.11 -4.74 9.03
N GLN A 29 1.02 -3.95 9.59
CA GLN A 29 0.93 -3.50 10.98
C GLN A 29 -0.37 -2.74 11.22
N VAL A 30 -0.70 -1.82 10.31
CA VAL A 30 -1.93 -1.04 10.43
C VAL A 30 -3.17 -1.92 10.29
N LEU A 31 -3.16 -2.82 9.31
CA LEU A 31 -4.28 -3.73 9.10
C LEU A 31 -4.49 -4.65 10.31
N ASP A 32 -3.41 -5.15 10.87
CA ASP A 32 -3.48 -6.01 12.06
C ASP A 32 -4.01 -5.22 13.26
N TYR A 33 -3.58 -3.98 13.39
CA TYR A 33 -4.07 -3.10 14.46
C TYR A 33 -5.59 -2.89 14.33
N MET A 34 -6.08 -2.80 13.10
CA MET A 34 -7.50 -2.66 12.82
C MET A 34 -8.24 -3.99 12.88
N ARG A 35 -7.54 -5.06 13.21
CA ARG A 35 -8.07 -6.43 13.26
C ARG A 35 -8.51 -6.95 11.91
N ASP A 36 -7.85 -6.48 10.87
CA ASP A 36 -8.10 -6.88 9.49
C ASP A 36 -7.08 -7.91 9.03
N ARG A 37 -6.94 -8.98 9.80
CA ARG A 37 -5.88 -9.98 9.56
C ARG A 37 -6.07 -10.73 8.25
N ASP A 38 -7.32 -10.97 7.87
CA ASP A 38 -7.60 -11.66 6.61
C ASP A 38 -7.13 -10.83 5.42
N ASP A 39 -7.38 -9.53 5.46
CA ASP A 39 -6.91 -8.62 4.43
C ASP A 39 -5.39 -8.54 4.42
N SER A 40 -4.78 -8.50 5.60
CA SER A 40 -3.33 -8.48 5.72
C SER A 40 -2.70 -9.71 5.04
N LYS A 41 -3.22 -10.88 5.34
CA LYS A 41 -2.72 -12.13 4.76
C LYS A 41 -2.95 -12.17 3.26
N GLN A 42 -4.13 -11.77 2.82
CA GLN A 42 -4.46 -11.78 1.39
C GLN A 42 -3.56 -10.83 0.62
N MET A 43 -3.31 -9.64 1.17
CA MET A 43 -2.41 -8.68 0.55
C MET A 43 -1.02 -9.27 0.34
N VAL A 44 -0.47 -9.90 1.37
CA VAL A 44 0.87 -10.48 1.29
C VAL A 44 0.90 -11.60 0.24
N GLU A 45 -0.15 -12.42 0.18
CA GLU A 45 -0.20 -13.49 -0.82
C GLU A 45 -0.26 -12.93 -2.24
N GLU A 46 -1.03 -11.87 -2.46
CA GLU A 46 -1.09 -11.23 -3.77
C GLU A 46 0.25 -10.63 -4.16
N ILE A 47 0.94 -10.01 -3.19
CA ILE A 47 2.23 -9.38 -3.45
C ILE A 47 3.28 -10.40 -3.87
N LYS A 48 3.20 -11.62 -3.34
CA LYS A 48 4.11 -12.69 -3.75
C LYS A 48 4.01 -13.00 -5.25
N GLN A 49 2.87 -12.69 -5.85
CA GLN A 49 2.64 -12.90 -7.28
C GLN A 49 2.99 -11.67 -8.11
N ALA A 50 3.30 -10.55 -7.46
CA ALA A 50 3.63 -9.33 -8.18
C ALA A 50 4.98 -9.46 -8.87
N GLY A 51 5.05 -8.99 -10.11
CA GLY A 51 6.28 -9.11 -10.90
C GLY A 51 7.17 -7.90 -10.84
N SER A 52 6.75 -6.84 -10.14
CA SER A 52 7.51 -5.60 -10.11
C SER A 52 7.16 -4.79 -8.88
N TYR A 53 7.99 -3.79 -8.61
CA TYR A 53 7.74 -2.83 -7.53
C TYR A 53 6.40 -2.11 -7.73
N ASP A 54 6.16 -1.67 -8.96
CA ASP A 54 4.92 -0.94 -9.27
C ASP A 54 3.69 -1.83 -9.06
N SER A 55 3.78 -3.09 -9.47
CA SER A 55 2.68 -4.03 -9.26
C SER A 55 2.42 -4.26 -7.79
N ALA A 56 3.49 -4.36 -6.99
CA ALA A 56 3.36 -4.53 -5.55
C ALA A 56 2.70 -3.32 -4.91
N LEU A 57 3.08 -2.10 -5.33
CA LEU A 57 2.45 -0.88 -4.82
C LEU A 57 0.97 -0.83 -5.18
N GLU A 58 0.63 -1.28 -6.38
CA GLU A 58 -0.77 -1.32 -6.79
C GLU A 58 -1.58 -2.22 -5.87
N ILE A 59 -1.05 -3.40 -5.57
CA ILE A 59 -1.72 -4.33 -4.67
C ILE A 59 -1.90 -3.72 -3.29
N VAL A 60 -0.86 -3.12 -2.74
CA VAL A 60 -0.95 -2.46 -1.44
C VAL A 60 -2.03 -1.38 -1.46
N SER A 61 -2.14 -0.65 -2.57
CA SER A 61 -3.11 0.42 -2.70
C SER A 61 -4.56 -0.06 -2.68
N LYS A 62 -4.80 -1.34 -2.96
CA LYS A 62 -6.14 -1.91 -2.82
C LYS A 62 -6.57 -1.96 -1.34
N TYR A 63 -5.61 -2.11 -0.44
CA TYR A 63 -5.89 -2.35 0.97
C TYR A 63 -5.63 -1.13 1.84
N ALA A 64 -4.82 -0.18 1.37
CA ALA A 64 -4.47 1.00 2.14
C ALA A 64 -4.23 2.17 1.20
N ARG A 65 -4.50 3.36 1.70
CA ARG A 65 -4.23 4.58 0.97
C ARG A 65 -2.82 5.04 1.32
N LEU A 66 -1.92 4.95 0.36
CA LEU A 66 -0.53 5.34 0.59
C LEU A 66 -0.37 6.85 0.39
N ILE A 67 0.12 7.52 1.42
CA ILE A 67 0.34 8.97 1.38
C ILE A 67 1.84 9.20 1.39
N PRO A 68 2.42 9.65 0.26
CA PRO A 68 3.87 9.88 0.21
C PRO A 68 4.21 11.16 0.96
N THR A 69 5.11 11.08 1.92
CA THR A 69 5.68 12.25 2.57
C THR A 69 6.92 12.74 1.83
N SER A 70 7.44 11.91 0.92
CA SER A 70 8.54 12.24 0.02
C SER A 70 8.43 11.31 -1.18
N GLY A 71 9.29 11.50 -2.16
CA GLY A 71 9.27 10.69 -3.36
C GLY A 71 9.25 11.59 -4.59
N ASP A 72 9.66 11.06 -5.75
CA ASP A 72 9.71 11.86 -6.97
C ASP A 72 8.32 12.04 -7.59
N ALA A 73 8.26 12.88 -8.60
CA ALA A 73 6.99 13.20 -9.26
C ALA A 73 6.37 11.99 -9.95
N GLN A 74 7.21 11.09 -10.45
CA GLN A 74 6.75 9.89 -11.14
C GLN A 74 6.04 8.95 -10.17
N LEU A 75 6.63 8.75 -8.99
CA LEU A 75 6.03 7.92 -7.96
C LEU A 75 4.71 8.52 -7.47
N ARG A 76 4.70 9.83 -7.24
CA ARG A 76 3.48 10.51 -6.77
C ARG A 76 2.35 10.41 -7.80
N ALA A 77 2.68 10.51 -9.07
CA ALA A 77 1.69 10.35 -10.15
C ALA A 77 1.13 8.93 -10.16
N LEU A 78 1.99 7.93 -9.95
CA LEU A 78 1.58 6.54 -9.91
C LEU A 78 0.61 6.29 -8.76
N LEU A 79 0.94 6.79 -7.57
CA LEU A 79 0.08 6.61 -6.40
C LEU A 79 -1.26 7.33 -6.58
N ARG A 80 -1.26 8.49 -7.21
CA ARG A 80 -2.50 9.21 -7.51
C ARG A 80 -3.38 8.39 -8.45
N LYS A 81 -2.78 7.76 -9.45
CA LYS A 81 -3.49 6.90 -10.38
C LYS A 81 -4.16 5.75 -9.65
N PHE A 82 -3.43 5.10 -8.74
CA PHE A 82 -4.00 4.01 -7.95
C PHE A 82 -5.13 4.51 -7.06
N GLU A 83 -4.97 5.68 -6.47
CA GLU A 83 -5.99 6.24 -5.60
C GLU A 83 -7.30 6.47 -6.37
N GLU A 84 -7.22 6.94 -7.60
CA GLU A 84 -8.41 7.11 -8.41
C GLU A 84 -9.02 5.78 -8.82
N GLN A 85 -8.17 4.77 -9.02
CA GLN A 85 -8.62 3.45 -9.45
C GLN A 85 -9.38 2.71 -8.34
N TYR A 86 -8.96 2.88 -7.10
CA TYR A 86 -9.54 2.15 -5.97
C TYR A 86 -10.36 3.04 -5.03
N LYS A 87 -10.75 4.16 -5.49
CA LYS A 87 -11.46 5.18 -4.74
C LYS A 87 -12.89 4.74 -4.33
#